data_972da86e9a283313f180b26f2bc870d7
#
_entry.id   972da86e9a283313f180b26f2bc870d7
#
_cell.length_a   1.000
_cell.length_b   1.000
_cell.length_c   1.000
_cell.angle_alpha   90.00
_cell.angle_beta   90.00
_cell.angle_gamma   90.00
#
_symmetry.space_group_name_H-M   'P 1'
#
loop_
_entity.id
_entity.type
_entity.pdbx_description
1 polymer ?
#
loop_
_entity_poly.entity_id
_entity_poly.type
_entity_poly.pdbx_seq_one_letter_code
_entity_poly.pdbx_strand_id
1 'polypeptide(L)'
;MKHKDIPLIAATGGPGVVTAVLSSGKRGIGAGAGNPPAVVDETADIRKAAQDIVNGCTFDNNLPCIAEKEVVAVSSVVDELMHYMLTENDCYLASKEEQDKLTEVVLAGGKLNRKCVGRDAKTLLSMIGVNAPANIRCIIFEGPKEHPLITTELMMPILGIVRAKDFDDAVEQAVWLEHGNRH
;
A
#
# COMPACT_ATOMS: atom_id res chain seq x y z
N MET A 1 13.91 -24.37 -10.65
CA MET A 1 12.86 -25.11 -9.93
C MET A 1 12.79 -26.61 -10.26
N LYS A 2 13.33 -27.09 -11.39
CA LYS A 2 13.16 -28.51 -11.82
C LYS A 2 14.29 -29.47 -11.40
N HIS A 3 15.29 -29.01 -10.62
CA HIS A 3 16.42 -29.88 -10.23
C HIS A 3 15.94 -31.09 -9.41
N LYS A 4 16.40 -32.29 -9.75
CA LYS A 4 15.91 -33.55 -9.17
C LYS A 4 16.09 -33.66 -7.66
N ASP A 5 17.17 -33.08 -7.12
CA ASP A 5 17.53 -33.15 -5.71
C ASP A 5 16.86 -32.08 -4.83
N ILE A 6 15.97 -31.25 -5.40
CA ILE A 6 15.16 -30.28 -4.65
C ILE A 6 13.75 -30.85 -4.48
N PRO A 7 13.39 -31.35 -3.29
CA PRO A 7 12.09 -31.95 -3.04
C PRO A 7 10.99 -30.91 -2.69
N LEU A 8 11.38 -29.75 -2.20
CA LEU A 8 10.47 -28.67 -1.75
C LEU A 8 10.96 -27.32 -2.25
N ILE A 9 10.05 -26.48 -2.70
CA ILE A 9 10.32 -25.11 -3.10
C ILE A 9 9.47 -24.19 -2.21
N ALA A 10 10.10 -23.27 -1.48
CA ALA A 10 9.44 -22.17 -0.80
C ALA A 10 9.88 -20.87 -1.48
N ALA A 11 8.93 -20.07 -1.94
CA ALA A 11 9.23 -18.82 -2.60
C ALA A 11 8.14 -17.76 -2.35
N THR A 12 8.58 -16.53 -2.17
CA THR A 12 7.73 -15.33 -2.13
C THR A 12 8.00 -14.53 -3.40
N GLY A 13 6.96 -14.00 -4.02
CA GLY A 13 7.12 -13.16 -5.20
C GLY A 13 5.79 -12.89 -5.92
N GLY A 14 5.85 -12.18 -7.02
CA GLY A 14 4.65 -11.85 -7.79
C GLY A 14 3.95 -13.11 -8.36
N PRO A 15 2.74 -12.95 -8.95
CA PRO A 15 1.88 -14.06 -9.40
C PRO A 15 2.59 -15.06 -10.33
N GLY A 16 3.53 -14.59 -11.16
CA GLY A 16 4.32 -15.45 -12.04
C GLY A 16 5.25 -16.41 -11.30
N VAL A 17 5.84 -15.97 -10.17
CA VAL A 17 6.69 -16.83 -9.32
C VAL A 17 5.86 -17.89 -8.63
N VAL A 18 4.72 -17.48 -8.06
CA VAL A 18 3.79 -18.43 -7.39
C VAL A 18 3.30 -19.49 -8.39
N THR A 19 2.86 -19.08 -9.57
CA THR A 19 2.44 -20.00 -10.64
C THR A 19 3.57 -20.95 -11.03
N ALA A 20 4.80 -20.45 -11.16
CA ALA A 20 5.96 -21.27 -11.50
C ALA A 20 6.30 -22.32 -10.41
N VAL A 21 6.16 -21.95 -9.13
CA VAL A 21 6.32 -22.86 -7.99
C VAL A 21 5.26 -23.96 -8.01
N LEU A 22 3.99 -23.56 -8.10
CA LEU A 22 2.86 -24.51 -8.12
C LEU A 22 2.87 -25.43 -9.34
N SER A 23 3.36 -24.95 -10.49
CA SER A 23 3.47 -25.71 -11.74
C SER A 23 4.77 -26.53 -11.86
N SER A 24 5.65 -26.47 -10.86
CA SER A 24 6.99 -27.10 -10.94
C SER A 24 6.96 -28.62 -10.88
N GLY A 25 5.84 -29.22 -10.46
CA GLY A 25 5.71 -30.67 -10.17
C GLY A 25 6.37 -31.07 -8.85
N LYS A 26 6.83 -30.12 -8.04
CA LYS A 26 7.43 -30.29 -6.72
C LYS A 26 6.42 -29.93 -5.63
N ARG A 27 6.71 -30.31 -4.39
CA ARG A 27 6.02 -29.71 -3.25
C ARG A 27 6.39 -28.22 -3.21
N GLY A 28 5.38 -27.34 -3.20
CA GLY A 28 5.60 -25.90 -3.28
C GLY A 28 4.85 -25.15 -2.19
N ILE A 29 5.52 -24.17 -1.59
CA ILE A 29 4.93 -23.10 -0.76
C ILE A 29 5.18 -21.82 -1.52
N GLY A 30 4.12 -21.20 -2.02
CA GLY A 30 4.21 -19.93 -2.76
C GLY A 30 3.41 -18.84 -2.03
N ALA A 31 4.06 -17.75 -1.65
CA ALA A 31 3.42 -16.54 -1.16
C ALA A 31 3.41 -15.47 -2.27
N GLY A 32 2.24 -14.90 -2.51
CA GLY A 32 2.00 -13.93 -3.59
C GLY A 32 2.09 -12.48 -3.17
N ALA A 33 1.45 -11.61 -3.95
CA ALA A 33 1.26 -10.20 -3.63
C ALA A 33 0.34 -10.05 -2.41
N GLY A 34 0.65 -9.11 -1.54
CA GLY A 34 -0.20 -8.67 -0.44
C GLY A 34 -0.77 -7.28 -0.72
N ASN A 35 -1.79 -6.91 0.02
CA ASN A 35 -2.29 -5.54 0.07
C ASN A 35 -2.81 -5.29 1.49
N PRO A 36 -1.92 -5.27 2.51
CA PRO A 36 -2.34 -5.28 3.91
C PRO A 36 -2.83 -3.90 4.36
N PRO A 37 -4.12 -3.77 4.76
CA PRO A 37 -4.67 -2.54 5.29
C PRO A 37 -4.34 -2.36 6.78
N ALA A 38 -4.07 -1.13 7.19
CA ALA A 38 -4.11 -0.74 8.59
C ALA A 38 -5.53 -0.29 8.97
N VAL A 39 -6.11 -0.88 10.01
CA VAL A 39 -7.43 -0.46 10.53
C VAL A 39 -7.25 0.42 11.74
N VAL A 40 -7.91 1.59 11.77
CA VAL A 40 -7.84 2.56 12.88
C VAL A 40 -9.24 2.93 13.35
N ASP A 41 -9.50 2.74 14.63
CA ASP A 41 -10.73 3.12 15.29
C ASP A 41 -10.51 4.11 16.46
N GLU A 42 -11.56 4.49 17.13
CA GLU A 42 -11.52 5.45 18.26
C GLU A 42 -10.82 4.95 19.52
N THR A 43 -10.46 3.67 19.58
CA THR A 43 -9.71 3.12 20.74
C THR A 43 -8.20 3.28 20.59
N ALA A 44 -7.73 3.67 19.38
CA ALA A 44 -6.33 3.86 19.11
C ALA A 44 -5.77 5.17 19.69
N ASP A 45 -4.49 5.18 20.03
CA ASP A 45 -3.71 6.43 20.16
C ASP A 45 -3.45 6.96 18.74
N ILE A 46 -4.29 7.91 18.29
CA ILE A 46 -4.34 8.36 16.90
C ILE A 46 -3.01 8.98 16.44
N ARG A 47 -2.36 9.75 17.32
CA ARG A 47 -1.05 10.35 17.02
C ARG A 47 0.03 9.28 16.82
N LYS A 48 0.05 8.28 17.70
CA LYS A 48 0.96 7.15 17.58
C LYS A 48 0.65 6.29 16.36
N ALA A 49 -0.63 6.03 16.08
CA ALA A 49 -1.07 5.29 14.90
C ALA A 49 -0.61 5.97 13.61
N ALA A 50 -0.75 7.31 13.50
CA ALA A 50 -0.25 8.06 12.36
C ALA A 50 1.26 7.86 12.15
N GLN A 51 2.05 7.96 13.23
CA GLN A 51 3.50 7.75 13.17
C GLN A 51 3.87 6.32 12.76
N ASP A 52 3.26 5.32 13.38
CA ASP A 52 3.57 3.91 13.14
C ASP A 52 3.21 3.50 11.71
N ILE A 53 2.04 3.89 11.22
CA ILE A 53 1.58 3.63 9.85
C ILE A 53 2.51 4.28 8.83
N VAL A 54 2.88 5.55 9.02
CA VAL A 54 3.82 6.22 8.11
C VAL A 54 5.20 5.56 8.17
N ASN A 55 5.67 5.18 9.34
CA ASN A 55 6.95 4.47 9.48
C ASN A 55 6.95 3.12 8.75
N GLY A 56 5.88 2.32 8.91
CA GLY A 56 5.74 1.05 8.21
C GLY A 56 5.58 1.22 6.70
N CYS A 57 4.69 2.11 6.26
CA CYS A 57 4.48 2.40 4.83
C CYS A 57 5.75 2.93 4.13
N THR A 58 6.61 3.67 4.84
CA THR A 58 7.82 4.25 4.26
C THR A 58 9.06 3.41 4.45
N PHE A 59 8.98 2.31 5.20
CA PHE A 59 10.10 1.40 5.37
C PHE A 59 10.52 0.83 4.01
N ASP A 60 11.77 1.03 3.66
CA ASP A 60 12.36 0.64 2.36
C ASP A 60 11.49 1.07 1.15
N ASN A 61 10.95 2.29 1.20
CA ASN A 61 10.02 2.83 0.19
C ASN A 61 8.83 1.90 -0.13
N ASN A 62 8.28 1.25 0.87
CA ASN A 62 7.16 0.31 0.76
C ASN A 62 7.43 -0.95 -0.09
N LEU A 63 8.69 -1.35 -0.25
CA LEU A 63 9.04 -2.59 -0.97
C LEU A 63 8.60 -3.86 -0.25
N PRO A 64 8.62 -3.96 1.10
CA PRO A 64 8.13 -5.15 1.78
C PRO A 64 6.64 -5.37 1.53
N CYS A 65 6.26 -6.59 1.17
CA CYS A 65 4.87 -6.97 0.92
C CYS A 65 3.98 -6.94 2.19
N ILE A 66 4.60 -6.87 3.37
CA ILE A 66 3.93 -6.77 4.68
C ILE A 66 3.79 -5.33 5.18
N ALA A 67 4.35 -4.33 4.48
CA ALA A 67 4.19 -2.93 4.84
C ALA A 67 2.76 -2.46 4.56
N GLU A 68 2.28 -1.51 5.35
CA GLU A 68 0.95 -0.94 5.18
C GLU A 68 0.79 -0.36 3.77
N LYS A 69 -0.24 -0.79 3.05
CA LYS A 69 -0.52 -0.36 1.67
C LYS A 69 -1.64 0.67 1.62
N GLU A 70 -2.60 0.56 2.52
CA GLU A 70 -3.70 1.49 2.70
C GLU A 70 -4.14 1.55 4.16
N VAL A 71 -4.96 2.54 4.47
CA VAL A 71 -5.58 2.71 5.78
C VAL A 71 -7.09 2.68 5.64
N VAL A 72 -7.76 1.92 6.50
CA VAL A 72 -9.20 1.99 6.69
C VAL A 72 -9.45 2.55 8.08
N ALA A 73 -9.93 3.79 8.17
CA ALA A 73 -10.14 4.46 9.44
C ALA A 73 -11.61 4.83 9.65
N VAL A 74 -12.09 4.66 10.88
CA VAL A 74 -13.46 5.05 11.25
C VAL A 74 -13.61 6.56 11.14
N SER A 75 -14.76 7.02 10.65
CA SER A 75 -15.06 8.43 10.35
C SER A 75 -14.78 9.40 11.50
N SER A 76 -14.92 8.95 12.75
CA SER A 76 -14.65 9.75 13.94
C SER A 76 -13.18 10.14 14.12
N VAL A 77 -12.24 9.39 13.51
CA VAL A 77 -10.79 9.58 13.73
C VAL A 77 -9.98 9.90 12.48
N VAL A 78 -10.56 9.78 11.28
CA VAL A 78 -9.85 10.00 10.00
C VAL A 78 -9.19 11.37 9.93
N ASP A 79 -9.93 12.43 10.29
CA ASP A 79 -9.42 13.80 10.15
C ASP A 79 -8.26 14.08 11.12
N GLU A 80 -8.33 13.54 12.33
CA GLU A 80 -7.24 13.63 13.31
C GLU A 80 -6.02 12.82 12.87
N LEU A 81 -6.23 11.60 12.36
CA LEU A 81 -5.17 10.75 11.83
C LEU A 81 -4.41 11.45 10.69
N MET A 82 -5.14 11.98 9.70
CA MET A 82 -4.55 12.71 8.59
C MET A 82 -3.83 13.98 9.06
N HIS A 83 -4.37 14.68 10.06
CA HIS A 83 -3.71 15.84 10.65
C HIS A 83 -2.31 15.49 11.17
N TYR A 84 -2.16 14.43 11.97
CA TYR A 84 -0.85 14.01 12.48
C TYR A 84 0.08 13.47 11.40
N MET A 85 -0.46 12.81 10.37
CA MET A 85 0.35 12.38 9.22
C MET A 85 0.96 13.59 8.49
N LEU A 86 0.19 14.67 8.31
CA LEU A 86 0.62 15.86 7.59
C LEU A 86 1.54 16.76 8.40
N THR A 87 1.27 16.94 9.70
CA THR A 87 1.96 17.95 10.51
C THR A 87 3.19 17.40 11.24
N GLU A 88 3.23 16.09 11.51
CA GLU A 88 4.28 15.49 12.35
C GLU A 88 5.06 14.36 11.63
N ASN A 89 4.58 13.87 10.50
CA ASN A 89 5.15 12.70 9.83
C ASN A 89 5.57 12.94 8.37
N ASP A 90 5.73 14.19 7.98
CA ASP A 90 6.24 14.60 6.66
C ASP A 90 5.46 13.97 5.48
N CYS A 91 4.14 13.84 5.61
CA CYS A 91 3.29 13.39 4.52
C CYS A 91 2.85 14.54 3.61
N TYR A 92 2.63 14.23 2.35
CA TYR A 92 2.07 15.13 1.35
C TYR A 92 0.65 14.73 1.01
N LEU A 93 -0.32 15.64 1.14
CA LEU A 93 -1.71 15.40 0.76
C LEU A 93 -1.90 15.66 -0.74
N ALA A 94 -2.15 14.60 -1.50
CA ALA A 94 -2.40 14.72 -2.93
C ALA A 94 -3.84 15.21 -3.21
N SER A 95 -3.94 16.28 -4.00
CA SER A 95 -5.22 16.75 -4.52
C SER A 95 -5.84 15.74 -5.50
N LYS A 96 -7.13 15.88 -5.82
CA LYS A 96 -7.80 14.98 -6.76
C LYS A 96 -7.12 14.93 -8.13
N GLU A 97 -6.69 16.07 -8.65
CA GLU A 97 -5.96 16.15 -9.92
C GLU A 97 -4.62 15.41 -9.85
N GLU A 98 -3.91 15.52 -8.72
CA GLU A 98 -2.64 14.82 -8.52
C GLU A 98 -2.84 13.31 -8.35
N GLN A 99 -3.92 12.87 -7.70
CA GLN A 99 -4.30 11.45 -7.64
C GLN A 99 -4.52 10.87 -9.03
N ASP A 100 -5.22 11.59 -9.91
CA ASP A 100 -5.46 11.17 -11.28
C ASP A 100 -4.14 11.05 -12.07
N LYS A 101 -3.25 12.04 -11.97
CA LYS A 101 -1.91 12.01 -12.58
C LYS A 101 -1.03 10.89 -12.02
N LEU A 102 -1.05 10.69 -10.69
CA LEU A 102 -0.33 9.58 -10.06
C LEU A 102 -0.85 8.24 -10.57
N THR A 103 -2.16 8.10 -10.71
CA THR A 103 -2.78 6.87 -11.25
C THR A 103 -2.26 6.58 -12.66
N GLU A 104 -2.21 7.57 -13.54
CA GLU A 104 -1.71 7.41 -14.91
C GLU A 104 -0.23 7.01 -14.95
N VAL A 105 0.61 7.62 -14.09
CA VAL A 105 2.06 7.36 -14.04
C VAL A 105 2.36 6.02 -13.39
N VAL A 106 1.68 5.70 -12.29
CA VAL A 106 1.92 4.51 -11.47
C VAL A 106 1.29 3.26 -12.07
N LEU A 107 0.09 3.39 -12.67
CA LEU A 107 -0.64 2.29 -13.29
C LEU A 107 -0.71 2.45 -14.81
N ALA A 108 0.43 2.54 -15.45
CA ALA A 108 0.54 2.72 -16.89
C ALA A 108 -0.13 1.57 -17.66
N GLY A 109 -1.21 1.87 -18.38
CA GLY A 109 -1.99 0.87 -19.10
C GLY A 109 -2.65 -0.18 -18.20
N GLY A 110 -3.03 0.19 -16.98
CA GLY A 110 -3.67 -0.69 -15.99
C GLY A 110 -2.73 -1.69 -15.32
N LYS A 111 -1.41 -1.50 -15.46
CA LYS A 111 -0.38 -2.34 -14.83
C LYS A 111 0.58 -1.49 -14.04
N LEU A 112 1.07 -2.03 -12.93
CA LEU A 112 2.07 -1.37 -12.09
C LEU A 112 3.33 -1.00 -12.92
N ASN A 113 3.66 0.28 -12.94
CA ASN A 113 4.85 0.79 -13.61
C ASN A 113 6.10 0.47 -12.80
N ARG A 114 6.91 -0.45 -13.29
CA ARG A 114 8.14 -0.88 -12.62
C ARG A 114 9.15 0.24 -12.37
N LYS A 115 9.06 1.37 -13.09
CA LYS A 115 9.94 2.52 -12.86
C LYS A 115 9.60 3.29 -11.58
N CYS A 116 8.37 3.12 -11.08
CA CYS A 116 7.88 3.75 -9.85
C CYS A 116 8.15 2.89 -8.60
N VAL A 117 8.28 1.57 -8.76
CA VAL A 117 8.51 0.63 -7.64
C VAL A 117 9.77 0.99 -6.88
N GLY A 118 9.66 1.12 -5.55
CA GLY A 118 10.75 1.47 -4.63
C GLY A 118 11.25 2.90 -4.75
N ARG A 119 10.57 3.78 -5.51
CA ARG A 119 10.91 5.20 -5.54
C ARG A 119 10.37 5.92 -4.33
N ASP A 120 11.11 6.92 -3.85
CA ASP A 120 10.67 7.81 -2.78
C ASP A 120 9.51 8.72 -3.22
N ALA A 121 8.77 9.26 -2.23
CA ALA A 121 7.60 10.10 -2.46
C ALA A 121 7.92 11.35 -3.29
N LYS A 122 9.06 12.00 -3.04
CA LYS A 122 9.49 13.19 -3.77
C LYS A 122 9.72 12.89 -5.26
N THR A 123 10.34 11.77 -5.57
CA THR A 123 10.56 11.33 -6.95
C THR A 123 9.22 11.09 -7.66
N LEU A 124 8.28 10.40 -6.99
CA LEU A 124 6.94 10.16 -7.54
C LEU A 124 6.18 11.46 -7.80
N LEU A 125 6.21 12.41 -6.86
CA LEU A 125 5.62 13.74 -7.03
C LEU A 125 6.26 14.52 -8.19
N SER A 126 7.58 14.42 -8.35
CA SER A 126 8.27 15.07 -9.47
C SER A 126 7.85 14.54 -10.85
N MET A 127 7.48 13.24 -10.93
CA MET A 127 6.99 12.61 -12.17
C MET A 127 5.65 13.20 -12.65
N ILE A 128 4.87 13.78 -11.73
CA ILE A 128 3.61 14.46 -12.04
C ILE A 128 3.72 15.99 -12.05
N GLY A 129 4.95 16.52 -12.00
CA GLY A 129 5.24 17.95 -12.05
C GLY A 129 5.09 18.69 -10.73
N VAL A 130 5.00 17.99 -9.59
CA VAL A 130 4.93 18.58 -8.25
C VAL A 130 6.32 18.72 -7.65
N ASN A 131 6.68 19.94 -7.24
CA ASN A 131 7.94 20.20 -6.54
C ASN A 131 7.72 20.16 -5.02
N ALA A 132 7.83 18.97 -4.44
CA ALA A 132 7.67 18.76 -3.01
C ALA A 132 8.96 19.03 -2.21
N PRO A 133 8.84 19.37 -0.91
CA PRO A 133 9.98 19.47 0.00
C PRO A 133 10.82 18.18 0.05
N ALA A 134 12.10 18.31 0.40
CA ALA A 134 13.04 17.18 0.40
C ALA A 134 12.75 16.14 1.48
N ASN A 135 12.08 16.57 2.56
CA ASN A 135 11.75 15.72 3.70
C ASN A 135 10.45 14.91 3.53
N ILE A 136 9.71 15.06 2.43
CA ILE A 136 8.46 14.32 2.21
C ILE A 136 8.76 12.82 2.17
N ARG A 137 8.07 12.07 3.05
CA ARG A 137 8.23 10.63 3.23
C ARG A 137 7.15 9.83 2.52
N CYS A 138 5.90 10.29 2.57
CA CYS A 138 4.75 9.55 2.05
C CYS A 138 3.78 10.50 1.35
N ILE A 139 3.13 10.00 0.31
CA ILE A 139 2.01 10.66 -0.36
C ILE A 139 0.73 10.05 0.20
N ILE A 140 -0.15 10.85 0.79
CA ILE A 140 -1.43 10.39 1.31
C ILE A 140 -2.59 11.01 0.54
N PHE A 141 -3.71 10.32 0.48
CA PHE A 141 -4.96 10.85 -0.06
C PHE A 141 -6.16 10.10 0.52
N GLU A 142 -7.30 10.76 0.66
CA GLU A 142 -8.57 10.10 0.98
C GLU A 142 -9.30 9.74 -0.32
N GLY A 143 -9.84 8.52 -0.38
CA GLY A 143 -10.59 8.05 -1.54
C GLY A 143 -11.48 6.84 -1.25
N PRO A 144 -12.37 6.49 -2.20
CA PRO A 144 -13.18 5.27 -2.07
C PRO A 144 -12.28 4.02 -2.15
N LYS A 145 -12.69 2.94 -1.50
CA LYS A 145 -11.94 1.68 -1.48
C LYS A 145 -11.65 1.12 -2.87
N GLU A 146 -12.50 1.43 -3.85
CA GLU A 146 -12.33 1.01 -5.24
C GLU A 146 -11.28 1.82 -6.02
N HIS A 147 -10.68 2.85 -5.41
CA HIS A 147 -9.69 3.69 -6.09
C HIS A 147 -8.49 2.83 -6.54
N PRO A 148 -8.03 2.95 -7.81
CA PRO A 148 -6.98 2.08 -8.34
C PRO A 148 -5.67 2.08 -7.54
N LEU A 149 -5.29 3.22 -6.96
CA LEU A 149 -4.10 3.32 -6.09
C LEU A 149 -4.31 2.71 -4.69
N ILE A 150 -5.54 2.38 -4.30
CA ILE A 150 -5.87 1.70 -3.05
C ILE A 150 -5.97 0.18 -3.27
N THR A 151 -6.59 -0.23 -4.38
CA THR A 151 -6.80 -1.65 -4.68
C THR A 151 -5.57 -2.37 -5.22
N THR A 152 -4.49 -1.66 -5.55
CA THR A 152 -3.29 -2.24 -6.14
C THR A 152 -2.12 -2.21 -5.16
N GLU A 153 -1.44 -3.33 -4.95
CA GLU A 153 -0.15 -3.35 -4.23
C GLU A 153 0.87 -2.51 -5.00
N LEU A 154 1.13 -1.28 -4.51
CA LEU A 154 1.93 -0.29 -5.24
C LEU A 154 3.44 -0.47 -5.07
N MET A 155 3.90 -0.97 -3.92
CA MET A 155 5.32 -1.10 -3.56
C MET A 155 6.07 0.26 -3.69
N MET A 156 5.46 1.32 -3.20
CA MET A 156 5.99 2.69 -3.14
C MET A 156 5.22 3.49 -2.08
N PRO A 157 5.77 4.59 -1.52
CA PRO A 157 5.17 5.31 -0.42
C PRO A 157 3.99 6.21 -0.85
N ILE A 158 2.95 5.57 -1.33
CA ILE A 158 1.62 6.16 -1.61
C ILE A 158 0.62 5.40 -0.76
N LEU A 159 -0.08 6.10 0.13
CA LEU A 159 -0.98 5.54 1.11
C LEU A 159 -2.39 6.11 0.93
N GLY A 160 -3.31 5.30 0.44
CA GLY A 160 -4.72 5.66 0.35
C GLY A 160 -5.40 5.49 1.71
N ILE A 161 -6.29 6.42 2.04
CA ILE A 161 -7.08 6.41 3.27
C ILE A 161 -8.54 6.25 2.90
N VAL A 162 -9.17 5.22 3.43
CA VAL A 162 -10.57 4.88 3.24
C VAL A 162 -11.33 5.19 4.52
N ARG A 163 -12.37 6.01 4.39
CA ARG A 163 -13.23 6.39 5.52
C ARG A 163 -14.31 5.33 5.70
N ALA A 164 -14.31 4.65 6.84
CA ALA A 164 -15.34 3.71 7.24
C ALA A 164 -16.38 4.38 8.13
N LYS A 165 -17.61 3.90 8.07
CA LYS A 165 -18.73 4.40 8.88
C LYS A 165 -18.54 4.10 10.36
N ASP A 166 -18.16 2.87 10.68
CA ASP A 166 -17.95 2.32 12.00
C ASP A 166 -16.90 1.18 11.93
N PHE A 167 -16.59 0.55 13.06
CA PHE A 167 -15.57 -0.52 13.12
C PHE A 167 -15.93 -1.75 12.26
N ASP A 168 -17.20 -2.16 12.27
CA ASP A 168 -17.64 -3.33 11.50
C ASP A 168 -17.46 -3.08 9.98
N ASP A 169 -17.85 -1.89 9.52
CA ASP A 169 -17.63 -1.46 8.13
C ASP A 169 -16.13 -1.36 7.82
N ALA A 170 -15.30 -0.90 8.77
CA ALA A 170 -13.84 -0.84 8.57
C ALA A 170 -13.24 -2.24 8.37
N VAL A 171 -13.68 -3.22 9.15
CA VAL A 171 -13.26 -4.62 9.00
C VAL A 171 -13.71 -5.20 7.66
N GLU A 172 -14.96 -4.98 7.26
CA GLU A 172 -15.47 -5.45 5.97
C GLU A 172 -14.67 -4.86 4.80
N GLN A 173 -14.37 -3.55 4.84
CA GLN A 173 -13.58 -2.89 3.81
C GLN A 173 -12.14 -3.39 3.78
N ALA A 174 -11.51 -3.60 4.94
CA ALA A 174 -10.16 -4.13 5.04
C ALA A 174 -10.07 -5.56 4.46
N VAL A 175 -11.00 -6.44 4.81
CA VAL A 175 -11.08 -7.81 4.25
C VAL A 175 -11.28 -7.77 2.73
N TRP A 176 -12.08 -6.83 2.23
CA TRP A 176 -12.27 -6.67 0.80
C TRP A 176 -10.99 -6.20 0.09
N LEU A 177 -10.22 -5.30 0.70
CA LEU A 177 -8.97 -4.74 0.15
C LEU A 177 -7.84 -5.78 0.08
N GLU A 178 -7.82 -6.76 0.95
CA GLU A 178 -6.89 -7.89 0.87
C GLU A 178 -7.18 -8.84 -0.32
N HIS A 179 -8.28 -8.68 -1.03
CA HIS A 179 -8.70 -9.52 -2.17
C HIS A 179 -8.71 -11.02 -1.88
N GLY A 180 -8.90 -11.42 -0.62
CA GLY A 180 -8.76 -12.80 -0.18
C GLY A 180 -7.32 -13.32 -0.21
N ASN A 181 -6.35 -12.45 -0.36
CA ASN A 181 -4.94 -12.78 -0.24
C ASN A 181 -4.66 -13.16 1.22
N ARG A 182 -4.35 -14.41 1.43
CA ARG A 182 -3.86 -14.92 2.71
C ARG A 182 -2.35 -14.89 2.66
N HIS A 183 -1.82 -13.80 3.11
CA HIS A 183 -0.38 -13.57 3.10
C HIS A 183 0.31 -14.25 4.27
#